data_3d0b66c10769e89ea241aae0ac209d8d
#
_entry.id   3d0b66c10769e89ea241aae0ac209d8d
#
_cell.length_a   1.000
_cell.length_b   1.000
_cell.length_c   1.000
_cell.angle_alpha   90.00
_cell.angle_beta   90.00
_cell.angle_gamma   90.00
#
_symmetry.space_group_name_H-M   'P 1'
#
loop_
_entity.id
_entity.type
_entity.pdbx_description
1 polymer ?
#
loop_
_entity_poly.entity_id
_entity_poly.type
_entity_poly.pdbx_seq_one_letter_code
_entity_poly.pdbx_strand_id
1 'polypeptide(L)'
;MSTETANAIIDRLIEGGLEEKFARIILALCGQPPLKASEIGKLVSISRMDAYNSLRKLKEMGLVMATLDKPMRFSGLAVADVFRQLIKKEEANVRRLQQHLEEINDDSIIINPNIHKPNEALFSVIKDRH
;
A
#
# COMPACT_ATOMS: atom_id res chain seq x y z
N MET A 1 -21.64 -9.48 3.29
CA MET A 1 -20.85 -8.64 4.21
C MET A 1 -21.68 -7.41 4.59
N SER A 2 -21.78 -7.16 5.87
CA SER A 2 -22.54 -5.99 6.32
C SER A 2 -21.72 -4.73 6.11
N THR A 3 -22.40 -3.58 6.10
CA THR A 3 -21.75 -2.29 5.95
C THR A 3 -20.75 -2.06 7.09
N GLU A 4 -21.13 -2.45 8.30
CA GLU A 4 -20.24 -2.29 9.46
C GLU A 4 -18.97 -3.12 9.30
N THR A 5 -19.11 -4.37 8.84
CA THR A 5 -17.95 -5.23 8.61
C THR A 5 -17.07 -4.65 7.51
N ALA A 6 -17.68 -4.16 6.44
CA ALA A 6 -16.95 -3.56 5.33
C ALA A 6 -16.16 -2.34 5.81
N ASN A 7 -16.79 -1.47 6.59
CA ASN A 7 -16.12 -0.27 7.10
C ASN A 7 -14.98 -0.64 8.05
N ALA A 8 -15.16 -1.67 8.87
CA ALA A 8 -14.11 -2.12 9.79
C ALA A 8 -12.89 -2.63 9.01
N ILE A 9 -13.12 -3.36 7.93
CA ILE A 9 -12.03 -3.87 7.10
C ILE A 9 -11.31 -2.72 6.43
N ILE A 10 -12.06 -1.75 5.90
CA ILE A 10 -11.46 -0.56 5.26
C ILE A 10 -10.56 0.16 6.26
N ASP A 11 -11.05 0.38 7.48
CA ASP A 11 -10.26 1.07 8.50
C ASP A 11 -8.96 0.34 8.80
N ARG A 12 -9.02 -0.99 8.88
CA ARG A 12 -7.83 -1.79 9.16
C ARG A 12 -6.84 -1.78 8.00
N LEU A 13 -7.34 -1.75 6.77
CA LEU A 13 -6.46 -1.64 5.61
C LEU A 13 -5.77 -0.27 5.59
N ILE A 14 -6.49 0.78 5.99
CA ILE A 14 -5.89 2.11 6.09
C ILE A 14 -4.81 2.12 7.16
N GLU A 15 -5.06 1.49 8.31
CA GLU A 15 -4.04 1.36 9.35
C GLU A 15 -2.82 0.61 8.83
N GLY A 16 -3.03 -0.32 7.91
CA GLY A 16 -1.94 -1.08 7.29
C GLY A 16 -1.18 -0.31 6.22
N GLY A 17 -1.52 0.95 6.00
CA GLY A 17 -0.78 1.82 5.10
C GLY A 17 -1.43 2.07 3.75
N LEU A 18 -2.65 1.60 3.52
CA LEU A 18 -3.33 1.83 2.26
C LEU A 18 -4.14 3.12 2.31
N GLU A 19 -4.19 3.82 1.18
CA GLU A 19 -5.11 4.94 1.03
C GLU A 19 -6.56 4.42 1.05
N GLU A 20 -7.46 5.25 1.49
CA GLU A 20 -8.88 4.89 1.58
C GLU A 20 -9.41 4.42 0.23
N LYS A 21 -9.06 5.11 -0.84
CA LYS A 21 -9.50 4.76 -2.18
C LYS A 21 -9.09 3.33 -2.54
N PHE A 22 -7.85 2.97 -2.24
CA PHE A 22 -7.34 1.62 -2.50
C PHE A 22 -8.07 0.57 -1.68
N ALA A 23 -8.30 0.86 -0.41
CA ALA A 23 -9.03 -0.07 0.46
C ALA A 23 -10.44 -0.32 -0.06
N ARG A 24 -11.11 0.73 -0.53
CA ARG A 24 -12.46 0.61 -1.07
C ARG A 24 -12.48 -0.20 -2.35
N ILE A 25 -11.49 -0.03 -3.22
CA ILE A 25 -11.38 -0.81 -4.45
C ILE A 25 -11.18 -2.28 -4.12
N ILE A 26 -10.27 -2.58 -3.19
CA ILE A 26 -10.01 -3.96 -2.79
C ILE A 26 -11.29 -4.61 -2.31
N LEU A 27 -12.03 -3.92 -1.47
CA LEU A 27 -13.26 -4.47 -0.92
C LEU A 27 -14.34 -4.64 -2.00
N ALA A 28 -14.40 -3.71 -2.94
CA ALA A 28 -15.35 -3.81 -4.04
C ALA A 28 -15.10 -5.03 -4.92
N LEU A 29 -13.84 -5.46 -5.02
CA LEU A 29 -13.48 -6.63 -5.82
C LEU A 29 -13.70 -7.96 -5.10
N CYS A 30 -13.84 -7.92 -3.77
CA CYS A 30 -14.01 -9.15 -2.99
C CYS A 30 -15.27 -9.87 -3.40
N GLY A 31 -15.13 -11.16 -3.74
CA GLY A 31 -16.28 -11.99 -4.09
C GLY A 31 -16.89 -11.69 -5.45
N GLN A 32 -16.25 -10.82 -6.23
CA GLN A 32 -16.75 -10.48 -7.55
C GLN A 32 -15.97 -11.22 -8.63
N PRO A 33 -16.62 -11.52 -9.77
CA PRO A 33 -15.84 -11.96 -10.93
C PRO A 33 -14.95 -10.81 -11.41
N PRO A 34 -13.98 -11.08 -12.28
CA PRO A 34 -13.13 -10.00 -12.79
C PRO A 34 -13.94 -8.89 -13.43
N LEU A 35 -13.60 -7.64 -13.10
CA LEU A 35 -14.34 -6.46 -13.52
C LEU A 35 -13.43 -5.50 -14.28
N LYS A 36 -14.04 -4.75 -15.21
CA LYS A 36 -13.31 -3.70 -15.92
C LYS A 36 -13.15 -2.48 -15.03
N ALA A 37 -12.13 -1.66 -15.34
CA ALA A 37 -11.90 -0.46 -14.57
C ALA A 37 -13.11 0.46 -14.54
N SER A 38 -13.85 0.55 -15.65
CA SER A 38 -15.07 1.38 -15.69
C SER A 38 -16.13 0.89 -14.72
N GLU A 39 -16.27 -0.43 -14.58
CA GLU A 39 -17.23 -1.01 -13.66
C GLU A 39 -16.82 -0.75 -12.21
N ILE A 40 -15.53 -0.89 -11.93
CA ILE A 40 -14.99 -0.64 -10.59
C ILE A 40 -15.15 0.84 -10.23
N GLY A 41 -14.88 1.73 -11.19
CA GLY A 41 -15.06 3.16 -10.97
C GLY A 41 -16.48 3.51 -10.56
N LYS A 42 -17.45 2.87 -11.17
CA LYS A 42 -18.87 3.08 -10.79
C LYS A 42 -19.14 2.59 -9.38
N LEU A 43 -18.56 1.44 -9.01
CA LEU A 43 -18.81 0.86 -7.69
C LEU A 43 -18.24 1.72 -6.57
N VAL A 44 -17.12 2.38 -6.78
CA VAL A 44 -16.48 3.19 -5.74
C VAL A 44 -16.60 4.69 -6.01
N SER A 45 -17.37 5.06 -7.02
CA SER A 45 -17.70 6.46 -7.33
C SER A 45 -16.48 7.30 -7.68
N ILE A 46 -15.61 6.76 -8.53
CA ILE A 46 -14.47 7.48 -9.09
C ILE A 46 -14.50 7.35 -10.61
N SER A 47 -13.72 8.17 -11.29
CA SER A 47 -13.65 8.11 -12.74
C SER A 47 -12.98 6.83 -13.21
N ARG A 48 -13.26 6.46 -14.46
CA ARG A 48 -12.61 5.28 -15.07
C ARG A 48 -11.10 5.41 -15.05
N MET A 49 -10.58 6.59 -15.36
CA MET A 49 -9.14 6.81 -15.38
C MET A 49 -8.53 6.68 -14.00
N ASP A 50 -9.20 7.24 -12.99
CA ASP A 50 -8.73 7.13 -11.61
C ASP A 50 -8.75 5.67 -11.15
N ALA A 51 -9.82 4.95 -11.49
CA ALA A 51 -9.93 3.52 -11.17
C ALA A 51 -8.79 2.75 -11.83
N TYR A 52 -8.53 3.00 -13.11
CA TYR A 52 -7.48 2.29 -13.84
C TYR A 52 -6.11 2.55 -13.22
N ASN A 53 -5.81 3.81 -12.93
CA ASN A 53 -4.53 4.17 -12.34
C ASN A 53 -4.35 3.54 -10.94
N SER A 54 -5.41 3.54 -10.16
CA SER A 54 -5.37 2.90 -8.84
C SER A 54 -5.17 1.40 -8.93
N LEU A 55 -5.87 0.77 -9.87
CA LEU A 55 -5.76 -0.68 -10.07
C LEU A 55 -4.36 -1.08 -10.55
N ARG A 56 -3.73 -0.25 -11.38
CA ARG A 56 -2.35 -0.51 -11.79
C ARG A 56 -1.42 -0.50 -10.59
N LYS A 57 -1.56 0.47 -9.71
CA LYS A 57 -0.74 0.54 -8.50
C LYS A 57 -0.99 -0.66 -7.59
N LEU A 58 -2.26 -1.02 -7.41
CA LEU A 58 -2.61 -2.18 -6.59
C LEU A 58 -2.05 -3.47 -7.18
N LYS A 59 -2.05 -3.58 -8.51
CA LYS A 59 -1.46 -4.73 -9.17
C LYS A 59 0.04 -4.80 -8.91
N GLU A 60 0.73 -3.66 -8.99
CA GLU A 60 2.16 -3.60 -8.72
C GLU A 60 2.47 -3.98 -7.27
N MET A 61 1.55 -3.68 -6.36
CA MET A 61 1.70 -4.06 -4.95
C MET A 61 1.33 -5.52 -4.68
N GLY A 62 0.83 -6.22 -5.69
CA GLY A 62 0.41 -7.61 -5.53
C GLY A 62 -0.93 -7.77 -4.84
N LEU A 63 -1.75 -6.73 -4.79
CA LEU A 63 -3.03 -6.74 -4.07
C LEU A 63 -4.22 -7.00 -4.97
N VAL A 64 -4.06 -6.90 -6.28
CA VAL A 64 -5.07 -7.30 -7.26
C VAL A 64 -4.38 -8.02 -8.41
N MET A 65 -5.16 -8.80 -9.15
CA MET A 65 -4.70 -9.48 -10.34
C MET A 65 -5.39 -8.90 -11.57
N ALA A 66 -4.74 -9.00 -12.72
CA ALA A 66 -5.31 -8.50 -13.97
C ALA A 66 -5.25 -9.59 -15.03
N THR A 67 -6.28 -9.62 -15.88
CA THR A 67 -6.28 -10.54 -17.01
C THR A 67 -5.45 -9.96 -18.14
N LEU A 68 -5.04 -10.82 -19.05
CA LEU A 68 -4.33 -10.40 -20.27
C LEU A 68 -5.31 -10.10 -21.41
N ASP A 69 -6.59 -10.28 -21.18
CA ASP A 69 -7.63 -10.07 -22.20
C ASP A 69 -7.81 -8.60 -22.51
N LYS A 70 -8.50 -8.34 -23.60
CA LYS A 70 -8.95 -6.99 -23.95
C LYS A 70 -10.45 -7.01 -24.06
N PRO A 71 -11.16 -6.19 -23.25
CA PRO A 71 -10.60 -5.25 -22.28
C PRO A 71 -10.02 -5.97 -21.06
N MET A 72 -9.01 -5.34 -20.45
CA MET A 72 -8.40 -5.86 -19.25
C MET A 72 -9.40 -5.84 -18.09
N ARG A 73 -9.42 -6.92 -17.32
CA ARG A 73 -10.28 -7.05 -16.16
C ARG A 73 -9.42 -7.30 -14.94
N PHE A 74 -9.92 -6.88 -13.79
CA PHE A 74 -9.20 -6.97 -12.54
C PHE A 74 -9.97 -7.81 -11.54
N SER A 75 -9.28 -8.63 -10.78
CA SER A 75 -9.89 -9.44 -9.74
C SER A 75 -9.14 -9.24 -8.44
N GLY A 76 -9.88 -9.35 -7.32
CA GLY A 76 -9.31 -9.17 -6.01
C GLY A 76 -8.79 -10.47 -5.43
N LEU A 77 -7.99 -10.31 -4.39
CA LEU A 77 -7.58 -11.42 -3.55
C LEU A 77 -8.59 -11.57 -2.41
N ALA A 78 -8.56 -12.72 -1.74
CA ALA A 78 -9.26 -12.84 -0.48
C ALA A 78 -8.68 -11.82 0.50
N VAL A 79 -9.52 -11.28 1.38
CA VAL A 79 -9.09 -10.24 2.32
C VAL A 79 -7.89 -10.70 3.14
N ALA A 80 -7.89 -11.97 3.57
CA ALA A 80 -6.77 -12.49 4.35
C ALA A 80 -5.45 -12.42 3.56
N ASP A 81 -5.52 -12.68 2.25
CA ASP A 81 -4.31 -12.63 1.41
C ASP A 81 -3.83 -11.19 1.22
N VAL A 82 -4.75 -10.23 1.18
CA VAL A 82 -4.38 -8.83 1.14
C VAL A 82 -3.57 -8.47 2.38
N PHE A 83 -4.05 -8.87 3.56
CA PHE A 83 -3.31 -8.62 4.80
C PHE A 83 -1.97 -9.33 4.81
N ARG A 84 -1.89 -10.56 4.29
CA ARG A 84 -0.61 -11.28 4.21
C ARG A 84 0.40 -10.53 3.35
N GLN A 85 -0.05 -9.97 2.23
CA GLN A 85 0.83 -9.18 1.37
C GLN A 85 1.30 -7.90 2.06
N LEU A 86 0.40 -7.23 2.78
CA LEU A 86 0.76 -6.03 3.53
C LEU A 86 1.78 -6.36 4.62
N ILE A 87 1.61 -7.49 5.30
CA ILE A 87 2.55 -7.92 6.34
C ILE A 87 3.93 -8.19 5.72
N LYS A 88 3.98 -8.89 4.59
CA LYS A 88 5.25 -9.16 3.92
C LYS A 88 5.98 -7.87 3.56
N LYS A 89 5.23 -6.88 3.10
CA LYS A 89 5.80 -5.60 2.72
C LYS A 89 6.37 -4.89 3.93
N GLU A 90 5.65 -4.91 5.05
CA GLU A 90 6.13 -4.30 6.29
C GLU A 90 7.37 -5.01 6.83
N GLU A 91 7.38 -6.35 6.77
CA GLU A 91 8.54 -7.12 7.20
C GLU A 91 9.77 -6.77 6.38
N ALA A 92 9.61 -6.61 5.07
CA ALA A 92 10.70 -6.21 4.21
C ALA A 92 11.19 -4.80 4.56
N ASN A 93 10.27 -3.90 4.87
CA ASN A 93 10.59 -2.54 5.29
C ASN A 93 11.39 -2.54 6.59
N VAL A 94 10.92 -3.33 7.56
CA VAL A 94 11.61 -3.44 8.85
C VAL A 94 13.02 -3.96 8.64
N ARG A 95 13.19 -4.97 7.81
CA ARG A 95 14.53 -5.52 7.54
C ARG A 95 15.45 -4.46 6.92
N ARG A 96 14.93 -3.66 6.00
CA ARG A 96 15.73 -2.58 5.40
C ARG A 96 16.14 -1.55 6.44
N LEU A 97 15.22 -1.19 7.32
CA LEU A 97 15.52 -0.24 8.38
C LEU A 97 16.57 -0.79 9.34
N GLN A 98 16.47 -2.09 9.65
CA GLN A 98 17.45 -2.75 10.51
C GLN A 98 18.84 -2.74 9.86
N GLN A 99 18.90 -2.99 8.54
CA GLN A 99 20.16 -2.92 7.82
C GLN A 99 20.75 -1.50 7.87
N HIS A 100 19.90 -0.50 7.66
CA HIS A 100 20.37 0.89 7.75
C HIS A 100 20.87 1.23 9.15
N LEU A 101 20.17 0.73 10.16
CA LEU A 101 20.61 0.94 11.55
C LEU A 101 21.96 0.31 11.79
N GLU A 102 22.18 -0.91 11.29
CA GLU A 102 23.48 -1.59 11.44
C GLU A 102 24.58 -0.83 10.74
N GLU A 103 24.29 -0.28 9.56
CA GLU A 103 25.27 0.54 8.83
C GLU A 103 25.65 1.78 9.61
N ILE A 104 24.70 2.41 10.27
CA ILE A 104 24.98 3.60 11.08
C ILE A 104 25.82 3.24 12.30
N ASN A 105 25.56 2.09 12.90
CA ASN A 105 26.32 1.62 14.08
C ASN A 105 27.69 1.08 13.71
N ASP A 106 27.89 0.77 12.43
CA ASP A 106 29.16 0.26 11.92
C ASP A 106 30.08 1.46 11.63
N ASP A 107 31.33 1.32 11.98
CA ASP A 107 32.33 2.37 11.72
C ASP A 107 32.52 2.62 10.23
N SER A 108 32.05 1.74 9.37
CA SER A 108 32.18 1.91 7.93
C SER A 108 31.39 3.12 7.43
N ILE A 109 30.37 3.56 8.17
CA ILE A 109 29.61 4.76 7.84
C ILE A 109 29.90 5.82 8.88
N ILE A 110 30.53 6.88 8.45
CA ILE A 110 30.84 8.00 9.34
C ILE A 110 29.80 9.07 9.13
N ILE A 111 29.05 9.34 10.19
CA ILE A 111 28.05 10.41 10.17
C ILE A 111 28.77 11.69 10.54
N ASN A 112 28.84 12.61 9.60
CA ASN A 112 29.42 13.92 9.89
C ASN A 112 28.38 14.74 10.64
N PRO A 113 28.62 15.11 11.89
CA PRO A 113 27.62 15.85 12.67
C PRO A 113 27.30 17.21 12.09
N ASN A 114 28.10 17.70 11.17
CA ASN A 114 27.82 18.98 10.51
C ASN A 114 26.83 18.84 9.37
N ILE A 115 26.57 17.63 9.00
CA ILE A 115 25.62 17.37 7.92
C ILE A 115 24.21 17.41 8.41
N HIS A 116 23.96 17.13 9.68
CA HIS A 116 22.64 16.88 10.19
C HIS A 116 21.91 17.90 10.67
N LYS A 117 22.46 18.57 10.63
CA LYS A 117 21.82 19.34 11.01
C LYS A 117 20.78 19.52 10.90
N PRO A 118 21.38 18.96 11.10
CA PRO A 118 20.58 19.17 11.16
C PRO A 118 19.91 19.11 11.20
N ASN A 119 20.18 18.92 11.29
CA ASN A 119 19.50 18.85 11.38
C ASN A 119 18.86 18.61 11.24
N GLU A 120 19.18 18.62 11.35
CA GLU A 120 18.69 18.50 11.09
C GLU A 120 18.31 17.78 10.57
N ALA A 121 18.60 17.66 10.14
CA ALA A 121 18.12 17.00 9.55
C ALA A 121 18.11 15.83 9.47
N LEU A 122 18.55 15.39 9.67
CA LEU A 122 18.32 14.26 9.85
C LEU A 122 17.82 13.88 10.76
N PHE A 123 18.04 14.41 11.41
CA PHE A 123 17.48 14.31 12.19
C PHE A 123 16.79 14.74 12.61
N SER A 124 17.00 14.89 12.47
CA SER A 124 16.24 15.21 12.72
C SER A 124 15.58 14.79 12.40
N VAL A 125 15.91 14.35 12.23
CA VAL A 125 15.22 13.99 11.90
C VAL A 125 14.71 13.42 12.14
N ILE A 126 14.74 13.32 12.45
CA ILE A 126 14.11 12.99 12.74
C ILE A 126 13.40 13.38 13.36
N LYS A 127 13.40 13.68 13.69
CA LYS A 127 12.59 13.99 14.23
C LYS A 127 11.59 14.42 13.97
N ASP A 128 11.44 14.43 13.82
CA ASP A 128 10.38 14.68 13.53
C ASP A 128 9.75 14.30 12.77
N ARG A 129 9.85 13.76 12.51
CA ARG A 129 9.24 13.41 11.89
C ARG A 129 8.56 12.89 11.79
N HIS A 130 8.71 12.60 11.80
CA HIS A 130 8.14 12.17 11.84
C HIS A 130 7.83 11.95 11.83
#